data_f0800fdf4c428633680e2009c106839f
#
_entry.id   f0800fdf4c428633680e2009c106839f
#
_cell.length_a   1.000
_cell.length_b   1.000
_cell.length_c   1.000
_cell.angle_alpha   90.00
_cell.angle_beta   90.00
_cell.angle_gamma   90.00
#
_symmetry.space_group_name_H-M   'P 1'
#
loop_
_entity.id
_entity.type
_entity.pdbx_description
1 polymer ?
#
loop_
_entity_poly.entity_id
_entity_poly.type
_entity_poly.pdbx_seq_one_letter_code
_entity_poly.pdbx_strand_id
1 'polypeptide(L)'
;MVTATILQSKGESSETVSLEQIYRRADWLMFLLVWVLFAIVVSVGWYYEHISTALIAGAILALSSTLIKMLFPGKLITRLFYAFTLLGFAALLIQLGEGETEFHFSVFVLLSALLAYRDYRPLLMGAITAAVHHLLFNYLQENDLYGIVCFMHPGFHMVVFHALFVVAQTAMLIYMAVHMARDARSASEVAQLASHINREAGCLTLDREQRPSHSAFARTFSATLKTMRNTLSQVSHGIAMVQGDAESILRQNSALSQRTDEQASALAVVASAMAQLTS
;
A
#
# COMPACT_ATOMS: atom_id res chain seq x y z
N MET A 1 4.79 -48.41 -3.89
CA MET A 1 5.53 -47.56 -2.94
C MET A 1 6.06 -46.38 -3.77
N VAL A 2 5.29 -45.35 -3.94
CA VAL A 2 5.67 -44.15 -4.73
C VAL A 2 5.66 -43.00 -3.75
N THR A 3 6.87 -42.53 -3.44
CA THR A 3 7.11 -41.43 -2.53
C THR A 3 6.81 -40.12 -3.25
N ALA A 4 5.66 -39.52 -2.97
CA ALA A 4 5.33 -38.17 -3.44
C ALA A 4 6.12 -37.16 -2.59
N THR A 5 7.16 -36.61 -3.18
CA THR A 5 7.86 -35.42 -2.65
C THR A 5 6.94 -34.22 -2.77
N ILE A 6 6.27 -33.86 -1.69
CA ILE A 6 5.52 -32.64 -1.58
C ILE A 6 6.56 -31.53 -1.47
N LEU A 7 6.73 -30.78 -2.56
CA LEU A 7 7.40 -29.49 -2.58
C LEU A 7 6.64 -28.57 -1.61
N GLN A 8 7.19 -28.37 -0.43
CA GLN A 8 6.80 -27.29 0.47
C GLN A 8 7.10 -25.98 -0.23
N SER A 9 6.14 -25.44 -0.94
CA SER A 9 6.12 -24.03 -1.31
C SER A 9 6.04 -23.25 0.00
N LYS A 10 7.17 -22.69 0.39
CA LYS A 10 7.30 -21.72 1.47
C LYS A 10 6.35 -20.58 1.13
N GLY A 11 5.18 -20.58 1.77
CA GLY A 11 4.20 -19.51 1.60
C GLY A 11 4.89 -18.19 1.89
N GLU A 12 5.16 -17.40 0.85
CA GLU A 12 5.43 -15.98 1.00
C GLU A 12 4.19 -15.41 1.71
N SER A 13 4.32 -15.16 3.01
CA SER A 13 3.38 -14.37 3.76
C SER A 13 3.24 -13.06 2.99
N SER A 14 2.10 -12.87 2.36
CA SER A 14 1.71 -11.62 1.69
C SER A 14 1.83 -10.52 2.75
N GLU A 15 2.99 -9.88 2.80
CA GLU A 15 3.30 -8.81 3.73
C GLU A 15 2.34 -7.67 3.42
N THR A 16 1.32 -7.53 4.24
CA THR A 16 0.36 -6.44 4.10
C THR A 16 1.11 -5.12 4.25
N VAL A 17 1.26 -4.39 3.15
CA VAL A 17 2.00 -3.13 3.12
C VAL A 17 1.28 -2.13 4.01
N SER A 18 1.77 -1.96 5.23
CA SER A 18 1.28 -0.94 6.15
C SER A 18 1.72 0.46 5.69
N LEU A 19 0.99 1.51 6.07
CA LEU A 19 1.42 2.89 5.80
C LEU A 19 2.83 3.17 6.35
N GLU A 20 3.20 2.53 7.46
CA GLU A 20 4.55 2.67 8.02
C GLU A 20 5.62 2.10 7.09
N GLN A 21 5.35 0.99 6.41
CA GLN A 21 6.27 0.43 5.41
C GLN A 21 6.41 1.36 4.20
N ILE A 22 5.31 1.99 3.77
CA ILE A 22 5.35 3.01 2.70
C ILE A 22 6.25 4.16 3.13
N TYR A 23 6.12 4.67 4.34
CA TYR A 23 6.95 5.76 4.85
C TYR A 23 8.43 5.38 4.94
N ARG A 24 8.75 4.19 5.43
CA ARG A 24 10.14 3.70 5.50
C ARG A 24 10.77 3.51 4.11
N ARG A 25 10.00 3.02 3.14
CA ARG A 25 10.45 2.90 1.73
C ARG A 25 10.66 4.28 1.11
N ALA A 26 9.75 5.23 1.37
CA ALA A 26 9.90 6.60 0.92
C ALA A 26 11.11 7.30 1.58
N ASP A 27 11.39 7.07 2.87
CA ASP A 27 12.60 7.57 3.54
C ASP A 27 13.88 7.08 2.84
N TRP A 28 13.89 5.85 2.32
CA TRP A 28 15.02 5.31 1.55
C TRP A 28 15.18 6.02 0.20
N LEU A 29 14.06 6.26 -0.49
CA LEU A 29 14.06 7.01 -1.75
C LEU A 29 14.57 8.45 -1.52
N MET A 30 14.07 9.13 -0.48
CA MET A 30 14.51 10.48 -0.14
C MET A 30 15.99 10.51 0.25
N PHE A 31 16.47 9.52 0.97
CA PHE A 31 17.88 9.39 1.30
C PHE A 31 18.77 9.31 0.05
N LEU A 32 18.41 8.45 -0.91
CA LEU A 32 19.16 8.37 -2.17
C LEU A 32 19.10 9.67 -2.95
N LEU A 33 17.92 10.30 -3.01
CA LEU A 33 17.71 11.55 -3.72
C LEU A 33 18.56 12.69 -3.11
N VAL A 34 18.65 12.79 -1.79
CA VAL A 34 19.47 13.78 -1.08
C VAL A 34 20.94 13.62 -1.44
N TRP A 35 21.47 12.40 -1.48
CA TRP A 35 22.89 12.19 -1.83
C TRP A 35 23.17 12.44 -3.32
N VAL A 36 22.21 12.16 -4.20
CA VAL A 36 22.28 12.54 -5.62
C VAL A 36 22.27 14.07 -5.76
N LEU A 37 21.38 14.76 -5.03
CA LEU A 37 21.33 16.23 -5.02
C LEU A 37 22.62 16.83 -4.47
N PHE A 38 23.21 16.25 -3.44
CA PHE A 38 24.51 16.69 -2.94
C PHE A 38 25.60 16.62 -4.03
N ALA A 39 25.64 15.51 -4.77
CA ALA A 39 26.58 15.38 -5.88
C ALA A 39 26.32 16.43 -6.99
N ILE A 40 25.03 16.68 -7.32
CA ILE A 40 24.65 17.72 -8.30
C ILE A 40 25.07 19.11 -7.80
N VAL A 41 24.76 19.45 -6.55
CA VAL A 41 25.11 20.74 -5.93
C VAL A 41 26.62 20.97 -5.93
N VAL A 42 27.42 19.93 -5.62
CA VAL A 42 28.87 20.01 -5.69
C VAL A 42 29.37 20.25 -7.13
N SER A 43 28.75 19.59 -8.11
CA SER A 43 29.07 19.76 -9.52
C SER A 43 28.74 21.18 -10.02
N VAL A 44 27.55 21.69 -9.64
CA VAL A 44 27.14 23.09 -9.96
C VAL A 44 28.02 24.08 -9.26
N GLY A 45 28.35 23.89 -7.97
CA GLY A 45 29.25 24.76 -7.22
C GLY A 45 30.67 24.77 -7.78
N TRP A 46 31.13 23.66 -8.37
CA TRP A 46 32.38 23.62 -9.12
C TRP A 46 32.29 24.47 -10.39
N TYR A 47 31.23 24.35 -11.15
CA TYR A 47 31.05 25.05 -12.43
C TYR A 47 30.93 26.57 -12.26
N TYR A 48 30.22 27.05 -11.23
CA TYR A 48 30.00 28.46 -10.92
C TYR A 48 31.03 29.03 -9.91
N GLU A 49 32.13 28.32 -9.63
CA GLU A 49 33.20 28.72 -8.72
C GLU A 49 32.79 28.93 -7.25
N HIS A 50 31.62 28.38 -6.83
CA HIS A 50 31.09 28.45 -5.47
C HIS A 50 31.21 27.12 -4.69
N ILE A 51 32.32 26.38 -4.90
CA ILE A 51 32.51 25.03 -4.37
C ILE A 51 32.46 24.96 -2.83
N SER A 52 32.97 25.97 -2.13
CA SER A 52 32.97 26.03 -0.67
C SER A 52 31.54 26.09 -0.11
N THR A 53 30.70 26.94 -0.68
CA THR A 53 29.28 27.05 -0.32
C THR A 53 28.54 25.75 -0.59
N ALA A 54 28.78 25.14 -1.77
CA ALA A 54 28.16 23.85 -2.16
C ALA A 54 28.51 22.73 -1.18
N LEU A 55 29.79 22.61 -0.81
CA LEU A 55 30.26 21.58 0.12
C LEU A 55 29.74 21.80 1.53
N ILE A 56 29.82 23.01 2.08
CA ILE A 56 29.42 23.26 3.47
C ILE A 56 27.91 23.15 3.62
N ALA A 57 27.13 23.92 2.86
CA ALA A 57 25.68 23.93 2.97
C ALA A 57 25.08 22.58 2.54
N GLY A 58 25.58 22.00 1.44
CA GLY A 58 25.12 20.69 0.97
C GLY A 58 25.41 19.58 1.96
N ALA A 59 26.62 19.57 2.58
CA ALA A 59 26.94 18.56 3.60
C ALA A 59 26.08 18.70 4.86
N ILE A 60 25.81 19.94 5.31
CA ILE A 60 24.90 20.16 6.46
C ILE A 60 23.51 19.59 6.17
N LEU A 61 22.94 19.86 5.00
CA LEU A 61 21.63 19.34 4.60
C LEU A 61 21.63 17.81 4.49
N ALA A 62 22.64 17.22 3.83
CA ALA A 62 22.70 15.77 3.61
C ALA A 62 22.95 14.99 4.90
N LEU A 63 23.90 15.44 5.73
CA LEU A 63 24.25 14.75 6.97
C LEU A 63 23.14 14.87 8.02
N SER A 64 22.55 16.06 8.18
CA SER A 64 21.46 16.28 9.15
C SER A 64 20.21 15.43 8.78
N SER A 65 19.83 15.36 7.51
CA SER A 65 18.71 14.54 7.06
C SER A 65 18.99 13.04 7.22
N THR A 66 20.22 12.62 6.97
CA THR A 66 20.67 11.25 7.21
C THR A 66 20.57 10.88 8.69
N LEU A 67 21.04 11.77 9.57
CA LEU A 67 20.95 11.59 11.02
C LEU A 67 19.49 11.47 11.51
N ILE A 68 18.61 12.36 11.06
CA ILE A 68 17.18 12.32 11.43
C ILE A 68 16.52 11.01 10.95
N LYS A 69 16.83 10.54 9.73
CA LYS A 69 16.36 9.24 9.25
C LYS A 69 16.83 8.09 10.14
N MET A 70 18.09 8.11 10.59
CA MET A 70 18.63 7.06 11.46
C MET A 70 17.94 7.03 12.82
N LEU A 71 17.65 8.20 13.39
CA LEU A 71 17.02 8.34 14.70
C LEU A 71 15.50 8.05 14.69
N PHE A 72 14.80 8.45 13.62
CA PHE A 72 13.34 8.43 13.57
C PHE A 72 12.77 7.84 12.26
N PRO A 73 13.15 6.60 11.87
CA PRO A 73 12.76 6.02 10.59
C PRO A 73 11.24 5.86 10.47
N GLY A 74 10.65 6.36 9.37
CA GLY A 74 9.21 6.30 9.09
C GLY A 74 8.35 7.28 9.89
N LYS A 75 8.93 8.08 10.77
CA LYS A 75 8.19 9.04 11.62
C LYS A 75 7.87 10.33 10.87
N LEU A 76 6.88 11.08 11.39
CA LEU A 76 6.49 12.36 10.80
C LEU A 76 7.65 13.37 10.75
N ILE A 77 8.45 13.42 11.79
CA ILE A 77 9.61 14.34 11.86
C ILE A 77 10.57 14.10 10.69
N THR A 78 10.85 12.84 10.34
CA THR A 78 11.73 12.49 9.22
C THR A 78 11.15 12.95 7.90
N ARG A 79 9.85 12.75 7.67
CA ARG A 79 9.17 13.17 6.44
C ARG A 79 9.15 14.68 6.27
N LEU A 80 8.90 15.43 7.35
CA LEU A 80 8.93 16.89 7.35
C LEU A 80 10.35 17.41 7.15
N PHE A 81 11.33 16.77 7.79
CA PHE A 81 12.72 17.17 7.64
C PHE A 81 13.25 16.91 6.22
N TYR A 82 12.88 15.80 5.59
CA TYR A 82 13.22 15.59 4.17
C TYR A 82 12.54 16.61 3.25
N ALA A 83 11.30 17.03 3.53
CA ALA A 83 10.67 18.10 2.77
C ALA A 83 11.45 19.40 2.87
N PHE A 84 11.85 19.80 4.08
CA PHE A 84 12.74 20.94 4.32
C PHE A 84 14.09 20.79 3.58
N THR A 85 14.73 19.63 3.70
CA THR A 85 16.04 19.36 3.09
C THR A 85 16.00 19.42 1.56
N LEU A 86 15.00 18.79 0.93
CA LEU A 86 14.87 18.79 -0.53
C LEU A 86 14.68 20.23 -1.07
N LEU A 87 13.80 21.00 -0.45
CA LEU A 87 13.57 22.39 -0.85
C LEU A 87 14.75 23.30 -0.45
N GLY A 88 15.49 22.94 0.61
CA GLY A 88 16.78 23.54 0.94
C GLY A 88 17.85 23.32 -0.14
N PHE A 89 17.90 22.12 -0.72
CA PHE A 89 18.76 21.84 -1.88
C PHE A 89 18.31 22.62 -3.13
N ALA A 90 17.00 22.78 -3.36
CA ALA A 90 16.51 23.64 -4.44
C ALA A 90 16.96 25.10 -4.23
N ALA A 91 16.81 25.62 -3.02
CA ALA A 91 17.29 26.96 -2.67
C ALA A 91 18.82 27.11 -2.88
N LEU A 92 19.59 26.08 -2.51
CA LEU A 92 21.02 26.06 -2.70
C LEU A 92 21.40 26.01 -4.20
N LEU A 93 20.69 25.24 -5.02
CA LEU A 93 20.88 25.21 -6.48
C LEU A 93 20.60 26.59 -7.11
N ILE A 94 19.53 27.26 -6.69
CA ILE A 94 19.18 28.62 -7.15
C ILE A 94 20.29 29.60 -6.77
N GLN A 95 20.78 29.55 -5.53
CA GLN A 95 21.88 30.40 -5.06
C GLN A 95 23.17 30.19 -5.86
N LEU A 96 23.58 28.91 -6.07
CA LEU A 96 24.79 28.55 -6.78
C LEU A 96 24.73 28.89 -8.29
N GLY A 97 23.55 28.79 -8.88
CA GLY A 97 23.25 29.10 -10.26
C GLY A 97 22.85 30.56 -10.49
N GLU A 98 23.22 31.47 -9.57
CA GLU A 98 23.04 32.92 -9.72
C GLU A 98 21.58 33.36 -10.04
N GLY A 99 20.62 32.60 -9.55
CA GLY A 99 19.18 32.90 -9.75
C GLY A 99 18.64 32.56 -11.13
N GLU A 100 19.35 31.79 -11.95
CA GLU A 100 18.88 31.35 -13.25
C GLU A 100 17.54 30.60 -13.14
N THR A 101 16.64 30.84 -14.09
CA THR A 101 15.27 30.28 -14.09
C THR A 101 15.24 28.77 -14.12
N GLU A 102 16.22 28.16 -14.77
CA GLU A 102 16.35 26.71 -14.93
C GLU A 102 16.49 26.00 -13.58
N PHE A 103 17.22 26.58 -12.63
CA PHE A 103 17.36 26.01 -11.30
C PHE A 103 16.07 26.07 -10.47
N HIS A 104 15.15 27.00 -10.77
CA HIS A 104 13.86 27.09 -10.10
C HIS A 104 12.95 25.89 -10.43
N PHE A 105 13.13 25.23 -11.59
CA PHE A 105 12.40 24.01 -11.90
C PHE A 105 12.66 22.89 -10.89
N SER A 106 13.81 22.90 -10.20
CA SER A 106 14.11 21.95 -9.14
C SER A 106 13.06 21.98 -8.02
N VAL A 107 12.46 23.13 -7.72
CA VAL A 107 11.39 23.29 -6.71
C VAL A 107 10.22 22.38 -7.06
N PHE A 108 9.76 22.39 -8.31
CA PHE A 108 8.61 21.58 -8.75
C PHE A 108 8.93 20.08 -8.76
N VAL A 109 10.12 19.71 -9.22
CA VAL A 109 10.59 18.32 -9.26
C VAL A 109 10.68 17.76 -7.84
N LEU A 110 11.32 18.48 -6.92
CA LEU A 110 11.56 18.02 -5.57
C LEU A 110 10.29 18.04 -4.71
N LEU A 111 9.40 19.02 -4.93
CA LEU A 111 8.08 19.03 -4.31
C LEU A 111 7.26 17.82 -4.77
N SER A 112 7.32 17.47 -6.07
CA SER A 112 6.63 16.29 -6.60
C SER A 112 7.19 14.97 -6.06
N ALA A 113 8.49 14.88 -5.79
CA ALA A 113 9.11 13.70 -5.20
C ALA A 113 8.53 13.35 -3.82
N LEU A 114 8.10 14.35 -3.04
CA LEU A 114 7.47 14.16 -1.74
C LEU A 114 6.14 13.38 -1.80
N LEU A 115 5.50 13.29 -2.98
CA LEU A 115 4.29 12.48 -3.18
C LEU A 115 4.52 11.00 -2.87
N ALA A 116 5.78 10.51 -2.90
CA ALA A 116 6.14 9.16 -2.51
C ALA A 116 5.69 8.79 -1.08
N TYR A 117 5.55 9.77 -0.20
CA TYR A 117 5.03 9.57 1.15
C TYR A 117 3.51 9.33 1.20
N ARG A 118 2.76 9.69 0.15
CA ARG A 118 1.28 9.65 0.15
C ARG A 118 0.69 10.39 1.36
N ASP A 119 1.33 11.48 1.76
CA ASP A 119 0.98 12.31 2.92
C ASP A 119 1.06 13.78 2.51
N TYR A 120 0.02 14.56 2.80
CA TYR A 120 -0.03 15.98 2.47
C TYR A 120 0.91 16.85 3.32
N ARG A 121 1.30 16.38 4.51
CA ARG A 121 2.09 17.16 5.48
C ARG A 121 3.49 17.50 4.97
N PRO A 122 4.27 16.57 4.39
CA PRO A 122 5.54 16.89 3.76
C PRO A 122 5.40 17.85 2.58
N LEU A 123 4.32 17.73 1.78
CA LEU A 123 4.05 18.64 0.66
C LEU A 123 3.81 20.07 1.16
N LEU A 124 3.02 20.22 2.20
CA LEU A 124 2.77 21.52 2.83
C LEU A 124 4.07 22.11 3.42
N MET A 125 4.88 21.30 4.11
CA MET A 125 6.17 21.72 4.65
C MET A 125 7.12 22.18 3.54
N GLY A 126 7.19 21.44 2.43
CA GLY A 126 7.99 21.82 1.26
C GLY A 126 7.52 23.14 0.65
N ALA A 127 6.21 23.32 0.46
CA ALA A 127 5.66 24.57 -0.06
C ALA A 127 5.96 25.76 0.85
N ILE A 128 5.84 25.59 2.18
CA ILE A 128 6.21 26.62 3.16
C ILE A 128 7.71 26.95 3.06
N THR A 129 8.56 25.94 2.96
CA THR A 129 10.01 26.15 2.81
C THR A 129 10.33 26.94 1.54
N ALA A 130 9.71 26.61 0.40
CA ALA A 130 9.86 27.36 -0.84
C ALA A 130 9.35 28.80 -0.72
N ALA A 131 8.20 29.01 -0.10
CA ALA A 131 7.64 30.35 0.11
C ALA A 131 8.54 31.22 0.99
N VAL A 132 9.02 30.65 2.11
CA VAL A 132 9.97 31.36 3.00
C VAL A 132 11.26 31.68 2.28
N HIS A 133 11.83 30.74 1.52
CA HIS A 133 13.02 30.98 0.71
C HIS A 133 12.81 32.16 -0.26
N HIS A 134 11.77 32.14 -1.10
CA HIS A 134 11.55 33.18 -2.09
C HIS A 134 11.28 34.56 -1.45
N LEU A 135 10.49 34.62 -0.38
CA LEU A 135 10.22 35.88 0.32
C LEU A 135 11.47 36.45 0.99
N LEU A 136 12.17 35.62 1.77
CA LEU A 136 13.33 36.04 2.53
C LEU A 136 14.50 36.38 1.61
N PHE A 137 14.80 35.50 0.64
CA PHE A 137 15.96 35.68 -0.24
C PHE A 137 15.75 36.83 -1.22
N ASN A 138 14.52 37.03 -1.73
CA ASN A 138 14.22 38.23 -2.52
C ASN A 138 14.44 39.52 -1.71
N TYR A 139 13.98 39.54 -0.44
CA TYR A 139 14.19 40.69 0.44
C TYR A 139 15.68 40.94 0.70
N LEU A 140 16.47 39.90 0.98
CA LEU A 140 17.92 40.00 1.19
C LEU A 140 18.66 40.48 -0.08
N GLN A 141 18.23 39.96 -1.24
CA GLN A 141 18.80 40.33 -2.54
C GLN A 141 18.49 41.81 -2.90
N GLU A 142 17.22 42.25 -2.72
CA GLU A 142 16.84 43.66 -2.98
C GLU A 142 17.62 44.67 -2.11
N ASN A 143 18.07 44.23 -0.92
CA ASN A 143 18.88 45.06 0.00
C ASN A 143 20.38 44.79 -0.08
N ASP A 144 20.83 44.01 -1.06
CA ASP A 144 22.24 43.63 -1.27
C ASP A 144 22.92 43.06 -0.02
N LEU A 145 22.18 42.19 0.71
CA LEU A 145 22.65 41.61 1.97
C LEU A 145 23.22 40.21 1.74
N TYR A 146 24.45 40.02 2.25
CA TYR A 146 25.14 38.72 2.33
C TYR A 146 25.42 38.02 0.99
N GLY A 147 25.36 38.73 -0.15
CA GLY A 147 25.53 38.12 -1.47
C GLY A 147 24.49 37.05 -1.81
N ILE A 148 23.30 37.16 -1.24
CA ILE A 148 22.17 36.23 -1.51
C ILE A 148 21.59 36.54 -2.88
N VAL A 149 21.39 35.47 -3.68
CA VAL A 149 20.74 35.55 -4.99
C VAL A 149 19.58 34.61 -5.03
N CYS A 150 18.40 35.12 -5.43
CA CYS A 150 17.19 34.34 -5.60
C CYS A 150 16.67 34.43 -7.06
N PHE A 151 16.76 35.59 -7.67
CA PHE A 151 16.26 35.84 -9.02
C PHE A 151 17.31 36.62 -9.83
N MET A 152 17.35 36.40 -11.15
CA MET A 152 18.17 37.26 -12.05
C MET A 152 17.72 38.72 -11.98
N HIS A 153 16.42 38.97 -11.78
CA HIS A 153 15.85 40.29 -11.61
C HIS A 153 14.95 40.26 -10.36
N PRO A 154 15.46 40.68 -9.19
CA PRO A 154 14.69 40.63 -7.95
C PRO A 154 13.51 41.58 -8.00
N GLY A 155 12.46 41.23 -7.28
CA GLY A 155 11.25 42.06 -7.20
C GLY A 155 10.08 41.27 -6.63
N PHE A 156 9.27 41.91 -5.81
CA PHE A 156 8.12 41.28 -5.16
C PHE A 156 7.13 40.65 -6.17
N HIS A 157 6.99 41.21 -7.37
CA HIS A 157 6.16 40.62 -8.42
C HIS A 157 6.64 39.23 -8.85
N MET A 158 7.95 38.95 -8.88
CA MET A 158 8.51 37.65 -9.18
C MET A 158 8.15 36.63 -8.10
N VAL A 159 8.23 37.04 -6.82
CA VAL A 159 7.79 36.21 -5.70
C VAL A 159 6.31 35.81 -5.85
N VAL A 160 5.45 36.76 -6.22
CA VAL A 160 4.00 36.50 -6.41
C VAL A 160 3.76 35.51 -7.55
N PHE A 161 4.42 35.69 -8.71
CA PHE A 161 4.29 34.76 -9.83
C PHE A 161 4.76 33.33 -9.46
N HIS A 162 5.91 33.19 -8.79
CA HIS A 162 6.40 31.88 -8.35
C HIS A 162 5.46 31.27 -7.31
N ALA A 163 4.98 32.05 -6.35
CA ALA A 163 4.02 31.59 -5.34
C ALA A 163 2.73 31.04 -5.98
N LEU A 164 2.21 31.69 -7.03
CA LEU A 164 1.01 31.22 -7.72
C LEU A 164 1.19 29.79 -8.27
N PHE A 165 2.31 29.53 -8.95
CA PHE A 165 2.60 28.20 -9.48
C PHE A 165 2.85 27.18 -8.37
N VAL A 166 3.62 27.52 -7.32
CA VAL A 166 3.86 26.64 -6.17
C VAL A 166 2.56 26.29 -5.45
N VAL A 167 1.65 27.25 -5.25
CA VAL A 167 0.34 27.00 -4.63
C VAL A 167 -0.51 26.09 -5.51
N ALA A 168 -0.59 26.34 -6.82
CA ALA A 168 -1.33 25.49 -7.75
C ALA A 168 -0.78 24.05 -7.77
N GLN A 169 0.53 23.90 -7.88
CA GLN A 169 1.22 22.61 -7.82
C GLN A 169 0.96 21.88 -6.49
N THR A 170 1.11 22.58 -5.36
CA THR A 170 0.91 22.00 -4.03
C THR A 170 -0.53 21.53 -3.83
N ALA A 171 -1.53 22.32 -4.27
CA ALA A 171 -2.93 21.93 -4.19
C ALA A 171 -3.19 20.63 -4.96
N MET A 172 -2.65 20.51 -6.19
CA MET A 172 -2.77 19.30 -7.00
C MET A 172 -2.10 18.10 -6.34
N LEU A 173 -0.88 18.28 -5.82
CA LEU A 173 -0.14 17.21 -5.14
C LEU A 173 -0.82 16.77 -3.85
N ILE A 174 -1.38 17.68 -3.06
CA ILE A 174 -2.17 17.37 -1.86
C ILE A 174 -3.40 16.52 -2.24
N TYR A 175 -4.13 16.92 -3.27
CA TYR A 175 -5.26 16.16 -3.78
C TYR A 175 -4.83 14.71 -4.12
N MET A 176 -3.76 14.57 -4.91
CA MET A 176 -3.21 13.26 -5.26
C MET A 176 -2.75 12.46 -4.04
N ALA A 177 -2.02 13.07 -3.10
CA ALA A 177 -1.52 12.42 -1.90
C ALA A 177 -2.66 11.85 -1.03
N VAL A 178 -3.75 12.62 -0.87
CA VAL A 178 -4.92 12.19 -0.09
C VAL A 178 -5.62 11.01 -0.75
N HIS A 179 -5.79 11.02 -2.07
CA HIS A 179 -6.38 9.90 -2.81
C HIS A 179 -5.48 8.65 -2.74
N MET A 180 -4.18 8.79 -3.02
CA MET A 180 -3.23 7.68 -2.92
C MET A 180 -3.14 7.09 -1.51
N ALA A 181 -3.28 7.92 -0.45
CA ALA A 181 -3.33 7.44 0.92
C ALA A 181 -4.60 6.61 1.21
N ARG A 182 -5.74 7.04 0.68
CA ARG A 182 -7.01 6.29 0.81
C ARG A 182 -6.94 4.95 0.10
N ASP A 183 -6.43 4.93 -1.13
CA ASP A 183 -6.27 3.72 -1.91
C ASP A 183 -5.32 2.73 -1.23
N ALA A 184 -4.20 3.20 -0.70
CA ALA A 184 -3.25 2.38 0.03
C ALA A 184 -3.86 1.76 1.30
N ARG A 185 -4.70 2.51 2.05
CA ARG A 185 -5.41 1.98 3.21
C ARG A 185 -6.43 0.92 2.79
N SER A 186 -7.21 1.18 1.75
CA SER A 186 -8.20 0.24 1.22
C SER A 186 -7.54 -1.06 0.77
N ALA A 187 -6.43 -0.99 0.05
CA ALA A 187 -5.67 -2.16 -0.36
C ALA A 187 -5.10 -2.94 0.83
N SER A 188 -4.60 -2.24 1.86
CA SER A 188 -4.11 -2.86 3.09
C SER A 188 -5.22 -3.58 3.88
N GLU A 189 -6.42 -2.99 3.99
CA GLU A 189 -7.58 -3.63 4.63
C GLU A 189 -7.96 -4.93 3.93
N VAL A 190 -8.01 -4.93 2.60
CA VAL A 190 -8.35 -6.14 1.81
C VAL A 190 -7.25 -7.19 1.90
N ALA A 191 -5.99 -6.80 1.83
CA ALA A 191 -4.87 -7.72 1.98
C ALA A 191 -4.87 -8.40 3.36
N GLN A 192 -5.20 -7.66 4.44
CA GLN A 192 -5.37 -8.23 5.77
C GLN A 192 -6.56 -9.21 5.84
N LEU A 193 -7.68 -8.91 5.19
CA LEU A 193 -8.81 -9.83 5.12
C LEU A 193 -8.42 -11.10 4.35
N ALA A 194 -7.77 -10.97 3.20
CA ALA A 194 -7.33 -12.10 2.39
C ALA A 194 -6.30 -12.99 3.12
N SER A 195 -5.34 -12.39 3.81
CA SER A 195 -4.33 -13.14 4.59
C SER A 195 -4.97 -13.91 5.76
N HIS A 196 -6.05 -13.38 6.33
CA HIS A 196 -6.76 -14.06 7.40
C HIS A 196 -7.52 -15.28 6.91
N ILE A 197 -8.13 -15.22 5.72
CA ILE A 197 -8.86 -16.34 5.12
C ILE A 197 -7.92 -17.49 4.79
N ASN A 198 -6.71 -17.19 4.37
CA ASN A 198 -5.70 -18.14 3.88
C ASN A 198 -4.67 -18.53 4.95
N ARG A 199 -5.06 -18.48 6.23
CA ARG A 199 -4.15 -18.68 7.37
C ARG A 199 -3.62 -20.12 7.48
N GLU A 200 -4.44 -21.10 7.09
CA GLU A 200 -4.10 -22.51 7.11
C GLU A 200 -4.15 -23.07 5.69
N ALA A 201 -3.06 -23.72 5.26
CA ALA A 201 -2.98 -24.33 3.94
C ALA A 201 -4.09 -25.39 3.77
N GLY A 202 -4.96 -25.20 2.78
CA GLY A 202 -6.06 -26.11 2.50
C GLY A 202 -7.35 -25.85 3.26
N CYS A 203 -7.39 -24.88 4.18
CA CYS A 203 -8.58 -24.46 4.92
C CYS A 203 -8.91 -22.99 4.68
N LEU A 204 -10.15 -22.71 4.31
CA LEU A 204 -10.69 -21.33 4.24
C LEU A 204 -11.37 -20.99 5.57
N THR A 205 -10.74 -20.12 6.37
CA THR A 205 -11.35 -19.62 7.61
C THR A 205 -12.30 -18.47 7.28
N LEU A 206 -13.58 -18.80 7.13
CA LEU A 206 -14.64 -17.82 6.85
C LEU A 206 -15.31 -17.28 8.12
N ASP A 207 -14.84 -17.73 9.28
CA ASP A 207 -15.46 -17.44 10.58
C ASP A 207 -14.79 -16.24 11.24
N ARG A 208 -15.32 -15.04 11.01
CA ARG A 208 -14.84 -13.84 11.67
C ARG A 208 -15.96 -12.91 12.06
N GLU A 209 -15.87 -12.43 13.30
CA GLU A 209 -16.46 -11.16 13.74
C GLU A 209 -16.02 -10.04 12.81
N GLN A 210 -16.95 -9.39 12.14
CA GLN A 210 -16.70 -8.32 11.20
C GLN A 210 -16.16 -7.11 11.95
N ARG A 211 -14.83 -6.85 11.83
CA ARG A 211 -14.33 -5.51 12.16
C ARG A 211 -14.95 -4.52 11.18
N PRO A 212 -15.38 -3.34 11.66
CA PRO A 212 -15.95 -2.33 10.79
C PRO A 212 -14.91 -1.95 9.72
N SER A 213 -15.25 -2.20 8.47
CA SER A 213 -14.43 -1.87 7.33
C SER A 213 -14.71 -0.43 6.90
N HIS A 214 -13.66 0.38 6.80
CA HIS A 214 -13.77 1.79 6.45
C HIS A 214 -13.86 2.03 4.95
N SER A 215 -13.31 1.14 4.11
CA SER A 215 -13.34 1.29 2.66
C SER A 215 -14.56 0.62 2.03
N ALA A 216 -15.09 1.21 0.94
CA ALA A 216 -16.18 0.62 0.15
C ALA A 216 -15.77 -0.74 -0.42
N PHE A 217 -14.53 -0.86 -0.91
CA PHE A 217 -13.99 -2.08 -1.48
C PHE A 217 -13.91 -3.21 -0.45
N ALA A 218 -13.38 -2.94 0.75
CA ALA A 218 -13.31 -3.93 1.81
C ALA A 218 -14.71 -4.35 2.32
N ARG A 219 -15.70 -3.44 2.32
CA ARG A 219 -17.11 -3.79 2.61
C ARG A 219 -17.69 -4.74 1.57
N THR A 220 -17.50 -4.46 0.27
CA THR A 220 -17.95 -5.33 -0.82
C THR A 220 -17.28 -6.69 -0.74
N PHE A 221 -15.97 -6.74 -0.50
CA PHE A 221 -15.24 -7.98 -0.33
C PHE A 221 -15.77 -8.81 0.86
N SER A 222 -16.00 -8.17 2.01
CA SER A 222 -16.59 -8.82 3.19
C SER A 222 -18.01 -9.35 2.90
N ALA A 223 -18.83 -8.60 2.14
CA ALA A 223 -20.16 -9.05 1.73
C ALA A 223 -20.08 -10.30 0.82
N THR A 224 -19.14 -10.34 -0.11
CA THR A 224 -18.90 -11.52 -0.97
C THR A 224 -18.52 -12.74 -0.14
N LEU A 225 -17.62 -12.57 0.84
CA LEU A 225 -17.24 -13.66 1.75
C LEU A 225 -18.42 -14.18 2.57
N LYS A 226 -19.28 -13.29 3.06
CA LYS A 226 -20.50 -13.67 3.78
C LYS A 226 -21.43 -14.49 2.89
N THR A 227 -21.63 -14.08 1.64
CA THR A 227 -22.45 -14.83 0.68
C THR A 227 -21.84 -16.20 0.43
N MET A 228 -20.54 -16.30 0.19
CA MET A 228 -19.82 -17.56 0.00
C MET A 228 -19.98 -18.50 1.20
N ARG A 229 -19.83 -18.00 2.42
CA ARG A 229 -20.07 -18.77 3.66
C ARG A 229 -21.49 -19.32 3.72
N ASN A 230 -22.51 -18.48 3.44
CA ASN A 230 -23.90 -18.91 3.46
C ASN A 230 -24.17 -20.01 2.42
N THR A 231 -23.63 -19.87 1.22
CA THR A 231 -23.77 -20.88 0.16
C THR A 231 -23.11 -22.20 0.56
N LEU A 232 -21.89 -22.15 1.11
CA LEU A 232 -21.18 -23.35 1.58
C LEU A 232 -21.94 -24.04 2.74
N SER A 233 -22.54 -23.27 3.65
CA SER A 233 -23.34 -23.78 4.73
C SER A 233 -24.60 -24.49 4.19
N GLN A 234 -25.27 -23.90 3.18
CA GLN A 234 -26.41 -24.52 2.54
C GLN A 234 -26.07 -25.84 1.81
N VAL A 235 -24.92 -25.84 1.10
CA VAL A 235 -24.41 -27.05 0.44
C VAL A 235 -24.08 -28.13 1.46
N SER A 236 -23.39 -27.78 2.56
CA SER A 236 -23.09 -28.73 3.64
C SER A 236 -24.35 -29.34 4.25
N HIS A 237 -25.39 -28.52 4.49
CA HIS A 237 -26.68 -29.02 4.99
C HIS A 237 -27.37 -29.93 3.98
N GLY A 238 -27.35 -29.58 2.68
CA GLY A 238 -27.85 -30.41 1.61
C GLY A 238 -27.17 -31.79 1.52
N ILE A 239 -25.83 -31.80 1.65
CA ILE A 239 -25.06 -33.05 1.68
C ILE A 239 -25.47 -33.92 2.88
N ALA A 240 -25.65 -33.35 4.06
CA ALA A 240 -26.07 -34.08 5.25
C ALA A 240 -27.49 -34.71 5.07
N MET A 241 -28.42 -33.99 4.42
CA MET A 241 -29.76 -34.54 4.09
C MET A 241 -29.66 -35.71 3.11
N VAL A 242 -28.88 -35.54 2.00
CA VAL A 242 -28.66 -36.61 1.00
C VAL A 242 -28.06 -37.86 1.65
N GLN A 243 -27.11 -37.67 2.58
CA GLN A 243 -26.49 -38.74 3.32
C GLN A 243 -27.54 -39.50 4.21
N GLY A 244 -28.37 -38.78 4.92
CA GLY A 244 -29.49 -39.36 5.71
C GLY A 244 -30.49 -40.12 4.85
N ASP A 245 -30.87 -39.57 3.68
CA ASP A 245 -31.76 -40.24 2.74
C ASP A 245 -31.14 -41.53 2.17
N ALA A 246 -29.83 -41.48 1.81
CA ALA A 246 -29.11 -42.65 1.33
C ALA A 246 -29.07 -43.79 2.39
N GLU A 247 -28.83 -43.45 3.67
CA GLU A 247 -28.90 -44.43 4.77
C GLU A 247 -30.29 -44.99 4.97
N SER A 248 -31.34 -44.16 4.79
CA SER A 248 -32.73 -44.62 4.86
C SER A 248 -33.04 -45.59 3.72
N ILE A 249 -32.65 -45.27 2.48
CA ILE A 249 -32.80 -46.16 1.32
C ILE A 249 -32.07 -47.49 1.54
N LEU A 250 -30.88 -47.49 2.08
CA LEU A 250 -30.13 -48.72 2.40
C LEU A 250 -30.89 -49.61 3.40
N ARG A 251 -31.47 -49.02 4.47
CA ARG A 251 -32.27 -49.74 5.43
C ARG A 251 -33.56 -50.32 4.79
N GLN A 252 -34.24 -49.53 3.96
CA GLN A 252 -35.44 -50.00 3.24
C GLN A 252 -35.13 -51.11 2.26
N ASN A 253 -34.02 -51.03 1.52
CA ASN A 253 -33.59 -52.08 0.60
C ASN A 253 -33.27 -53.38 1.35
N SER A 254 -32.60 -53.31 2.52
CA SER A 254 -32.34 -54.49 3.34
C SER A 254 -33.61 -55.15 3.82
N ALA A 255 -34.61 -54.38 4.30
CA ALA A 255 -35.90 -54.90 4.71
C ALA A 255 -36.68 -55.47 3.53
N LEU A 256 -36.59 -54.85 2.33
CA LEU A 256 -37.23 -55.38 1.12
C LEU A 256 -36.57 -56.70 0.68
N SER A 257 -35.25 -56.82 0.74
CA SER A 257 -34.55 -58.06 0.45
C SER A 257 -35.03 -59.19 1.36
N GLN A 258 -35.07 -58.96 2.67
CA GLN A 258 -35.57 -59.92 3.63
C GLN A 258 -37.00 -60.36 3.33
N ARG A 259 -37.90 -59.43 3.04
CA ARG A 259 -39.32 -59.78 2.66
C ARG A 259 -39.37 -60.54 1.35
N THR A 260 -38.53 -60.27 0.39
CA THR A 260 -38.39 -60.98 -0.87
C THR A 260 -37.98 -62.46 -0.64
N ASP A 261 -36.99 -62.67 0.24
CA ASP A 261 -36.56 -64.04 0.62
C ASP A 261 -37.65 -64.79 1.36
N GLU A 262 -38.44 -64.15 2.28
CA GLU A 262 -39.55 -64.73 2.97
C GLU A 262 -40.65 -65.11 1.97
N GLN A 263 -40.93 -64.23 0.99
CA GLN A 263 -41.94 -64.52 -0.05
C GLN A 263 -41.52 -65.69 -0.96
N ALA A 264 -40.24 -65.73 -1.35
CA ALA A 264 -39.70 -66.81 -2.15
C ALA A 264 -39.82 -68.17 -1.42
N SER A 265 -39.55 -68.19 -0.12
CA SER A 265 -39.71 -69.33 0.74
C SER A 265 -41.15 -69.81 0.86
N ALA A 266 -42.03 -68.84 1.06
CA ALA A 266 -43.51 -69.13 1.11
C ALA A 266 -44.03 -69.70 -0.24
N LEU A 267 -43.59 -69.11 -1.36
CA LEU A 267 -43.93 -69.62 -2.70
C LEU A 267 -43.44 -71.07 -2.92
N ALA A 268 -42.28 -71.41 -2.46
CA ALA A 268 -41.68 -72.74 -2.56
C ALA A 268 -42.55 -73.76 -1.77
N VAL A 269 -43.02 -73.38 -0.58
CA VAL A 269 -43.93 -74.20 0.23
C VAL A 269 -45.31 -74.41 -0.48
N VAL A 270 -45.88 -73.35 -1.06
CA VAL A 270 -47.12 -73.43 -1.82
C VAL A 270 -46.94 -74.33 -3.06
N ALA A 271 -45.82 -74.14 -3.82
CA ALA A 271 -45.58 -75.01 -4.98
C ALA A 271 -45.44 -76.51 -4.60
N SER A 272 -44.76 -76.78 -3.48
CA SER A 272 -44.67 -78.15 -2.95
C SER A 272 -46.03 -78.73 -2.55
N ALA A 273 -46.84 -77.96 -1.86
CA ALA A 273 -48.22 -78.37 -1.50
C ALA A 273 -49.11 -78.63 -2.74
N MET A 274 -49.03 -77.78 -3.75
CA MET A 274 -49.75 -77.98 -5.04
C MET A 274 -49.27 -79.20 -5.77
N ALA A 275 -47.96 -79.51 -5.78
CA ALA A 275 -47.46 -80.77 -6.36
C ALA A 275 -47.93 -82.00 -5.64
N GLN A 276 -48.13 -81.96 -4.32
CA GLN A 276 -48.73 -83.07 -3.53
C GLN A 276 -50.18 -83.20 -3.77
N LEU A 277 -50.99 -82.19 -4.10
CA LEU A 277 -52.40 -82.25 -4.38
C LEU A 277 -52.70 -82.74 -5.82
N THR A 278 -51.76 -82.74 -6.71
CA THR A 278 -51.86 -83.18 -8.12
C THR A 278 -51.28 -84.54 -8.39
N SER A 279 -50.68 -85.19 -7.39
CA SER A 279 -50.21 -86.56 -7.41
C SER A 279 -51.28 -87.52 -6.84
#